data_0c3b73dd1357af9c62bfc2410bb961c7
#
_entry.id   0c3b73dd1357af9c62bfc2410bb961c7
#
_cell.length_a   1.000
_cell.length_b   1.000
_cell.length_c   1.000
_cell.angle_alpha   90.00
_cell.angle_beta   90.00
_cell.angle_gamma   90.00
#
_symmetry.space_group_name_H-M   'P 1'
#
loop_
_entity.id
_entity.type
_entity.pdbx_description
1 polymer ?
#
loop_
_entity_poly.entity_id
_entity_poly.type
_entity_poly.pdbx_seq_one_letter_code
_entity_poly.pdbx_strand_id
1 'polypeptide(L)'
;MKNLLFSCSLIIVLFACVGEAEKAVESIDSLNVVSDESYAESKTRLNKILEASPDSISALLESASLALDNYDYALAYSNAARAFRLDSSSNRARMMYALSIINQGNRTVSDISRAQSYLQSVVQNESQNVKAMVGLANTYALQQDFDEARIWINKALQQAPKFFDAHVLKGSMYKVLSAALNGEDGSQKLSQIYMDSAINTYARVSQYYPDRPEIYIELGILLQQMNNPRCMDHFLSAVQLEPGNIDYKYALAYAYGLFGKERMAMQVYKEMQELDSLYSEAYCQMGQIYQKKYGELDSALNMYREVVAIDPSHIDAYVNMGVIYAEKKAYTRALKSYSKALSILPEDRGPFMPLSTFIENQNLAREYAAEIKGKL
;
A
#
# COMPACT_ATOMS: atom_id res chain seq x y z
N MET A 1 -7.81 13.29 20.37
CA MET A 1 -8.48 12.46 19.39
C MET A 1 -8.41 13.19 18.06
N LYS A 2 -7.40 12.95 17.27
CA LYS A 2 -7.31 13.47 15.89
C LYS A 2 -6.79 12.33 15.02
N ASN A 3 -7.59 11.98 14.05
CA ASN A 3 -7.40 10.90 13.10
C ASN A 3 -6.14 11.15 12.28
N LEU A 4 -5.19 10.21 12.31
CA LEU A 4 -4.22 10.09 11.23
C LEU A 4 -4.99 9.65 9.98
N LEU A 5 -5.29 10.61 9.13
CA LEU A 5 -5.66 10.36 7.76
C LEU A 5 -4.41 9.83 7.03
N PHE A 6 -4.33 8.53 6.86
CA PHE A 6 -3.49 7.95 5.81
C PHE A 6 -4.04 8.50 4.48
N SER A 7 -3.33 9.47 3.92
CA SER A 7 -3.71 10.08 2.66
C SER A 7 -3.66 9.05 1.53
N CYS A 8 -4.56 9.21 0.60
CA CYS A 8 -4.83 8.49 -0.63
C CYS A 8 -3.63 8.15 -1.55
N SER A 9 -2.55 7.60 -1.03
CA SER A 9 -1.49 6.99 -1.86
C SER A 9 -1.78 5.52 -2.18
N LEU A 10 -2.87 4.96 -1.68
CA LEU A 10 -3.16 3.52 -1.72
C LEU A 10 -3.93 3.06 -2.96
N ILE A 11 -4.16 3.91 -3.96
CA ILE A 11 -4.76 3.47 -5.25
C ILE A 11 -3.75 2.70 -6.11
N ILE A 12 -2.46 2.72 -5.74
CA ILE A 12 -1.37 2.11 -6.53
C ILE A 12 -1.21 0.61 -6.27
N VAL A 13 -1.74 0.05 -5.19
CA VAL A 13 -1.53 -1.36 -4.80
C VAL A 13 -2.51 -2.35 -5.45
N LEU A 14 -3.34 -1.92 -6.40
CA LEU A 14 -4.50 -2.69 -6.87
C LEU A 14 -4.22 -3.81 -7.88
N PHE A 15 -2.98 -4.06 -8.31
CA PHE A 15 -2.73 -5.01 -9.40
C PHE A 15 -1.46 -5.84 -9.27
N ALA A 16 -1.16 -6.30 -8.11
CA ALA A 16 0.05 -7.04 -7.92
C ALA A 16 -0.10 -8.55 -7.74
N CYS A 17 -1.24 -9.12 -7.96
CA CYS A 17 -1.49 -10.52 -7.65
C CYS A 17 -2.11 -11.30 -8.82
N VAL A 18 -1.43 -11.31 -9.97
CA VAL A 18 -1.98 -11.90 -11.20
C VAL A 18 -1.40 -13.28 -11.56
N GLY A 19 -0.33 -13.73 -10.92
CA GLY A 19 0.41 -14.92 -11.33
C GLY A 19 -0.23 -16.29 -11.01
N GLU A 20 -1.08 -16.37 -9.99
CA GLU A 20 -1.62 -17.67 -9.57
C GLU A 20 -3.02 -17.98 -10.06
N ALA A 21 -3.78 -16.99 -10.48
CA ALA A 21 -5.13 -17.22 -11.03
C ALA A 21 -5.11 -17.77 -12.47
N GLU A 22 -4.05 -17.51 -13.26
CA GLU A 22 -3.85 -18.18 -14.54
C GLU A 22 -3.69 -19.71 -14.39
N LYS A 23 -3.07 -20.17 -13.29
CA LYS A 23 -2.93 -21.60 -12.99
C LYS A 23 -4.28 -22.30 -12.71
N ALA A 24 -5.26 -21.57 -12.18
CA ALA A 24 -6.57 -22.15 -11.88
C ALA A 24 -7.49 -22.23 -13.11
N VAL A 25 -7.29 -21.39 -14.11
CA VAL A 25 -8.08 -21.39 -15.35
C VAL A 25 -7.45 -22.27 -16.44
N GLU A 26 -6.11 -22.33 -16.51
CA GLU A 26 -5.38 -23.23 -17.41
C GLU A 26 -5.31 -24.68 -16.89
N SER A 27 -5.57 -24.95 -15.60
CA SER A 27 -5.58 -26.31 -15.05
C SER A 27 -6.75 -27.19 -15.50
N ILE A 28 -7.62 -26.69 -16.39
CA ILE A 28 -8.60 -27.54 -17.06
C ILE A 28 -7.99 -28.25 -18.28
N ASP A 29 -6.85 -27.78 -18.81
CA ASP A 29 -6.29 -28.33 -20.05
C ASP A 29 -4.79 -28.72 -20.05
N SER A 30 -4.07 -28.63 -18.96
CA SER A 30 -2.73 -29.29 -18.88
C SER A 30 -2.19 -29.40 -17.47
N LEU A 31 -1.87 -30.62 -17.07
CA LEU A 31 -0.97 -30.95 -15.97
C LEU A 31 0.44 -30.37 -16.25
N ASN A 32 0.66 -29.11 -15.95
CA ASN A 32 1.99 -28.53 -15.94
C ASN A 32 2.50 -28.46 -14.51
N VAL A 33 3.62 -29.13 -14.30
CA VAL A 33 4.44 -29.09 -13.09
C VAL A 33 4.69 -27.63 -12.73
N VAL A 34 4.16 -27.17 -11.59
CA VAL A 34 4.48 -25.88 -11.01
C VAL A 34 5.97 -25.91 -10.68
N SER A 35 6.78 -25.14 -11.38
CA SER A 35 8.17 -24.93 -11.01
C SER A 35 8.19 -23.95 -9.82
N ASP A 36 8.84 -24.33 -8.72
CA ASP A 36 9.15 -23.44 -7.57
C ASP A 36 10.21 -22.36 -7.94
N GLU A 37 10.16 -21.89 -9.19
CA GLU A 37 11.12 -20.93 -9.73
C GLU A 37 10.82 -19.55 -9.14
N SER A 38 11.81 -18.95 -8.47
CA SER A 38 11.68 -17.59 -7.93
C SER A 38 11.52 -16.54 -9.04
N TYR A 39 10.98 -15.36 -8.69
CA TYR A 39 10.89 -14.23 -9.64
C TYR A 39 12.24 -13.93 -10.32
N ALA A 40 13.33 -13.93 -9.56
CA ALA A 40 14.66 -13.64 -10.09
C ALA A 40 15.13 -14.69 -11.10
N GLU A 41 14.83 -15.97 -10.86
CA GLU A 41 15.18 -17.08 -11.76
C GLU A 41 14.35 -17.03 -13.04
N SER A 42 13.02 -16.86 -12.92
CA SER A 42 12.11 -16.70 -14.06
C SER A 42 12.47 -15.49 -14.91
N LYS A 43 12.76 -14.35 -14.27
CA LYS A 43 13.24 -13.13 -14.95
C LYS A 43 14.55 -13.39 -15.70
N THR A 44 15.51 -14.10 -15.09
CA THR A 44 16.79 -14.44 -15.71
C THR A 44 16.59 -15.39 -16.91
N ARG A 45 15.73 -16.39 -16.78
CA ARG A 45 15.37 -17.33 -17.86
C ARG A 45 14.78 -16.59 -19.05
N LEU A 46 13.77 -15.73 -18.79
CA LEU A 46 13.09 -14.97 -19.82
C LEU A 46 14.02 -13.95 -20.52
N ASN A 47 14.92 -13.31 -19.78
CA ASN A 47 15.92 -12.42 -20.35
C ASN A 47 16.83 -13.16 -21.32
N LYS A 48 17.33 -14.37 -20.99
CA LYS A 48 18.13 -15.17 -21.91
C LYS A 48 17.39 -15.54 -23.20
N ILE A 49 16.07 -15.85 -23.10
CA ILE A 49 15.23 -16.12 -24.26
C ILE A 49 15.12 -14.85 -25.13
N LEU A 50 14.91 -13.70 -24.51
CA LEU A 50 14.77 -12.43 -25.21
C LEU A 50 16.10 -11.89 -25.78
N GLU A 51 17.24 -12.25 -25.19
CA GLU A 51 18.57 -12.01 -25.79
C GLU A 51 18.76 -12.81 -27.08
N ALA A 52 18.37 -14.09 -27.07
CA ALA A 52 18.49 -14.97 -28.24
C ALA A 52 17.41 -14.69 -29.30
N SER A 53 16.23 -14.29 -28.87
CA SER A 53 15.06 -14.04 -29.74
C SER A 53 14.31 -12.80 -29.25
N PRO A 54 14.82 -11.61 -29.57
CA PRO A 54 14.28 -10.35 -29.03
C PRO A 54 12.81 -10.10 -29.35
N ASP A 55 12.31 -10.58 -30.48
CA ASP A 55 10.93 -10.38 -30.94
C ASP A 55 9.99 -11.57 -30.63
N SER A 56 10.39 -12.44 -29.69
CA SER A 56 9.52 -13.51 -29.22
C SER A 56 8.33 -12.95 -28.45
N ILE A 57 7.17 -12.85 -29.11
CA ILE A 57 5.92 -12.31 -28.53
C ILE A 57 5.54 -13.11 -27.27
N SER A 58 5.68 -14.44 -27.31
CA SER A 58 5.37 -15.28 -26.16
C SER A 58 6.23 -14.94 -24.94
N ALA A 59 7.55 -14.83 -25.13
CA ALA A 59 8.47 -14.49 -24.02
C ALA A 59 8.26 -13.06 -23.51
N LEU A 60 7.94 -12.11 -24.41
CA LEU A 60 7.61 -10.73 -24.02
C LEU A 60 6.35 -10.67 -23.16
N LEU A 61 5.28 -11.43 -23.54
CA LEU A 61 4.03 -11.45 -22.79
C LEU A 61 4.17 -12.19 -21.45
N GLU A 62 4.95 -13.28 -21.42
CA GLU A 62 5.27 -13.98 -20.16
C GLU A 62 6.07 -13.09 -19.22
N SER A 63 7.09 -12.39 -19.72
CA SER A 63 7.87 -11.43 -18.94
C SER A 63 7.04 -10.25 -18.46
N ALA A 64 6.10 -9.76 -19.29
CA ALA A 64 5.20 -8.68 -18.89
C ALA A 64 4.22 -9.14 -17.79
N SER A 65 3.69 -10.37 -17.88
CA SER A 65 2.84 -10.94 -16.84
C SER A 65 3.60 -11.07 -15.53
N LEU A 66 4.75 -11.73 -15.57
CA LEU A 66 5.62 -11.93 -14.41
C LEU A 66 6.00 -10.59 -13.74
N ALA A 67 6.28 -9.57 -14.54
CA ALA A 67 6.63 -8.23 -14.06
C ALA A 67 5.43 -7.52 -13.42
N LEU A 68 4.21 -7.66 -13.96
CA LEU A 68 2.99 -7.15 -13.32
C LEU A 68 2.76 -7.79 -11.95
N ASP A 69 2.93 -9.12 -11.90
CA ASP A 69 2.72 -9.91 -10.68
C ASP A 69 3.74 -9.58 -9.57
N ASN A 70 4.89 -9.01 -9.95
CA ASN A 70 5.97 -8.61 -9.04
C ASN A 70 6.18 -7.09 -8.97
N TYR A 71 5.19 -6.28 -9.33
CA TYR A 71 5.19 -4.82 -9.23
C TYR A 71 6.27 -4.09 -10.07
N ASP A 72 6.96 -4.81 -10.98
CA ASP A 72 7.92 -4.20 -11.92
C ASP A 72 7.17 -3.59 -13.12
N TYR A 73 6.40 -2.54 -12.84
CA TYR A 73 5.51 -1.93 -13.84
C TYR A 73 6.25 -1.35 -15.05
N ALA A 74 7.49 -0.91 -14.86
CA ALA A 74 8.30 -0.39 -15.97
C ALA A 74 8.67 -1.50 -16.95
N LEU A 75 9.11 -2.65 -16.46
CA LEU A 75 9.41 -3.82 -17.27
C LEU A 75 8.13 -4.38 -17.93
N ALA A 76 7.05 -4.48 -17.17
CA ALA A 76 5.74 -4.92 -17.68
C ALA A 76 5.30 -4.08 -18.87
N TYR A 77 5.33 -2.74 -18.73
CA TYR A 77 4.96 -1.82 -19.80
C TYR A 77 5.87 -1.95 -21.02
N SER A 78 7.19 -2.00 -20.82
CA SER A 78 8.16 -2.09 -21.91
C SER A 78 7.92 -3.33 -22.77
N ASN A 79 7.77 -4.50 -22.13
CA ASN A 79 7.61 -5.78 -22.81
C ASN A 79 6.22 -5.93 -23.44
N ALA A 80 5.16 -5.53 -22.72
CA ALA A 80 3.80 -5.56 -23.27
C ALA A 80 3.63 -4.60 -24.47
N ALA A 81 4.19 -3.40 -24.39
CA ALA A 81 4.17 -2.44 -25.50
C ALA A 81 4.95 -2.97 -26.72
N ARG A 82 6.06 -3.68 -26.52
CA ARG A 82 6.82 -4.31 -27.59
C ARG A 82 6.04 -5.46 -28.24
N ALA A 83 5.46 -6.35 -27.43
CA ALA A 83 4.61 -7.43 -27.91
C ALA A 83 3.41 -6.90 -28.72
N PHE A 84 2.76 -5.85 -28.22
CA PHE A 84 1.65 -5.20 -28.91
C PHE A 84 2.04 -4.54 -30.25
N ARG A 85 3.25 -3.94 -30.33
CA ARG A 85 3.76 -3.40 -31.61
C ARG A 85 4.05 -4.51 -32.63
N LEU A 86 4.51 -5.67 -32.18
CA LEU A 86 4.80 -6.82 -33.04
C LEU A 86 3.51 -7.49 -33.56
N ASP A 87 2.49 -7.59 -32.72
CA ASP A 87 1.18 -8.12 -33.09
C ASP A 87 0.05 -7.38 -32.35
N SER A 88 -0.43 -6.31 -32.94
CA SER A 88 -1.57 -5.54 -32.41
C SER A 88 -2.92 -6.23 -32.58
N SER A 89 -3.00 -7.31 -33.37
CA SER A 89 -4.23 -8.09 -33.57
C SER A 89 -4.44 -9.10 -32.43
N SER A 90 -3.37 -9.50 -31.72
CA SER A 90 -3.44 -10.43 -30.60
C SER A 90 -4.20 -9.83 -29.41
N ASN A 91 -5.30 -10.50 -29.02
CA ASN A 91 -6.05 -10.12 -27.81
C ASN A 91 -5.20 -10.18 -26.56
N ARG A 92 -4.31 -11.19 -26.45
CA ARG A 92 -3.39 -11.33 -25.30
C ARG A 92 -2.40 -10.17 -25.23
N ALA A 93 -1.80 -9.76 -26.35
CA ALA A 93 -0.89 -8.62 -26.39
C ALA A 93 -1.62 -7.30 -26.06
N ARG A 94 -2.82 -7.13 -26.61
CA ARG A 94 -3.68 -5.97 -26.35
C ARG A 94 -4.06 -5.86 -24.86
N MET A 95 -4.49 -6.97 -24.26
CA MET A 95 -4.83 -7.05 -22.83
C MET A 95 -3.62 -6.73 -21.97
N MET A 96 -2.47 -7.39 -22.18
CA MET A 96 -1.27 -7.17 -21.39
C MET A 96 -0.77 -5.73 -21.47
N TYR A 97 -0.84 -5.13 -22.68
CA TYR A 97 -0.48 -3.73 -22.85
C TYR A 97 -1.45 -2.80 -22.10
N ALA A 98 -2.76 -3.04 -22.20
CA ALA A 98 -3.75 -2.26 -21.44
C ALA A 98 -3.57 -2.37 -19.93
N LEU A 99 -3.35 -3.59 -19.41
CA LEU A 99 -3.08 -3.81 -17.98
C LEU A 99 -1.80 -3.10 -17.54
N SER A 100 -0.75 -3.13 -18.35
CA SER A 100 0.49 -2.42 -18.01
C SER A 100 0.32 -0.90 -18.01
N ILE A 101 -0.49 -0.33 -18.88
CA ILE A 101 -0.80 1.11 -18.91
C ILE A 101 -1.46 1.55 -17.61
N ILE A 102 -2.51 0.86 -17.16
CA ILE A 102 -3.27 1.26 -15.96
C ILE A 102 -2.49 1.10 -14.66
N ASN A 103 -1.39 0.35 -14.68
CA ASN A 103 -0.50 0.17 -13.52
C ASN A 103 0.70 1.14 -13.48
N GLN A 104 0.88 2.01 -14.49
CA GLN A 104 1.92 3.05 -14.44
C GLN A 104 1.57 4.12 -13.40
N GLY A 105 2.55 4.54 -12.60
CA GLY A 105 2.36 5.58 -11.58
C GLY A 105 2.05 6.97 -12.16
N ASN A 106 2.49 7.26 -13.38
CA ASN A 106 2.32 8.53 -14.08
C ASN A 106 1.25 8.50 -15.18
N ARG A 107 0.33 7.52 -15.12
CA ARG A 107 -0.77 7.39 -16.11
C ARG A 107 -1.67 8.62 -16.15
N THR A 108 -2.05 9.00 -17.36
CA THR A 108 -2.99 10.10 -17.61
C THR A 108 -4.42 9.58 -17.80
N VAL A 109 -5.40 10.49 -17.80
CA VAL A 109 -6.81 10.15 -18.15
C VAL A 109 -6.90 9.56 -19.55
N SER A 110 -6.09 10.08 -20.49
CA SER A 110 -6.02 9.54 -21.86
C SER A 110 -5.50 8.10 -21.89
N ASP A 111 -4.53 7.78 -21.03
CA ASP A 111 -4.00 6.42 -20.91
C ASP A 111 -5.06 5.44 -20.40
N ILE A 112 -5.84 5.86 -19.39
CA ILE A 112 -6.94 5.05 -18.85
C ILE A 112 -8.00 4.80 -19.94
N SER A 113 -8.40 5.83 -20.69
CA SER A 113 -9.39 5.70 -21.77
C SER A 113 -8.90 4.79 -22.89
N ARG A 114 -7.61 4.87 -23.23
CA ARG A 114 -6.99 3.99 -24.23
C ARG A 114 -6.96 2.54 -23.76
N ALA A 115 -6.55 2.29 -22.53
CA ALA A 115 -6.56 0.95 -21.94
C ALA A 115 -7.99 0.37 -21.88
N GLN A 116 -8.97 1.20 -21.51
CA GLN A 116 -10.39 0.83 -21.51
C GLN A 116 -10.85 0.35 -22.89
N SER A 117 -10.55 1.10 -23.95
CA SER A 117 -10.89 0.74 -25.33
C SER A 117 -10.27 -0.61 -25.74
N TYR A 118 -9.01 -0.85 -25.37
CA TYR A 118 -8.35 -2.13 -25.63
C TYR A 118 -9.02 -3.29 -24.89
N LEU A 119 -9.33 -3.12 -23.61
CA LEU A 119 -9.98 -4.16 -22.80
C LEU A 119 -11.42 -4.42 -23.26
N GLN A 120 -12.16 -3.40 -23.66
CA GLN A 120 -13.48 -3.57 -24.27
C GLN A 120 -13.41 -4.43 -25.54
N SER A 121 -12.44 -4.15 -26.42
CA SER A 121 -12.23 -4.96 -27.64
C SER A 121 -11.88 -6.41 -27.29
N VAL A 122 -11.05 -6.64 -26.28
CA VAL A 122 -10.71 -8.01 -25.84
C VAL A 122 -11.95 -8.74 -25.33
N VAL A 123 -12.75 -8.12 -24.45
CA VAL A 123 -13.96 -8.75 -23.90
C VAL A 123 -15.02 -8.99 -24.99
N GLN A 124 -15.10 -8.13 -26.03
CA GLN A 124 -15.98 -8.37 -27.18
C GLN A 124 -15.57 -9.61 -27.97
N ASN A 125 -14.28 -9.83 -28.16
CA ASN A 125 -13.74 -10.99 -28.88
C ASN A 125 -13.72 -12.26 -28.03
N GLU A 126 -13.49 -12.12 -26.72
CA GLU A 126 -13.31 -13.18 -25.74
C GLU A 126 -14.24 -12.92 -24.54
N SER A 127 -15.52 -13.21 -24.73
CA SER A 127 -16.57 -12.86 -23.75
C SER A 127 -16.48 -13.60 -22.41
N GLN A 128 -15.54 -14.55 -22.27
CA GLN A 128 -15.26 -15.29 -21.03
C GLN A 128 -13.89 -14.93 -20.44
N ASN A 129 -13.17 -13.95 -20.98
CA ASN A 129 -11.87 -13.56 -20.47
C ASN A 129 -12.02 -12.75 -19.17
N VAL A 130 -11.97 -13.47 -18.04
CA VAL A 130 -12.16 -12.90 -16.70
C VAL A 130 -11.13 -11.82 -16.39
N LYS A 131 -9.85 -12.02 -16.78
CA LYS A 131 -8.78 -11.05 -16.55
C LYS A 131 -9.04 -9.74 -17.28
N ALA A 132 -9.51 -9.81 -18.53
CA ALA A 132 -9.90 -8.62 -19.29
C ALA A 132 -11.13 -7.92 -18.69
N MET A 133 -12.13 -8.67 -18.17
CA MET A 133 -13.28 -8.09 -17.47
C MET A 133 -12.85 -7.32 -16.22
N VAL A 134 -11.95 -7.88 -15.42
CA VAL A 134 -11.44 -7.22 -14.21
C VAL A 134 -10.60 -6.00 -14.55
N GLY A 135 -9.75 -6.10 -15.59
CA GLY A 135 -9.01 -4.94 -16.10
C GLY A 135 -9.94 -3.82 -16.56
N LEU A 136 -11.02 -4.17 -17.29
CA LEU A 136 -12.04 -3.22 -17.72
C LEU A 136 -12.77 -2.58 -16.53
N ALA A 137 -13.16 -3.38 -15.55
CA ALA A 137 -13.75 -2.88 -14.30
C ALA A 137 -12.83 -1.88 -13.60
N ASN A 138 -11.51 -2.17 -13.57
CA ASN A 138 -10.54 -1.27 -12.97
C ASN A 138 -10.45 0.07 -13.74
N THR A 139 -10.52 0.08 -15.06
CA THR A 139 -10.53 1.35 -15.82
C THR A 139 -11.73 2.22 -15.46
N TYR A 140 -12.91 1.62 -15.26
CA TYR A 140 -14.09 2.33 -14.80
C TYR A 140 -13.92 2.84 -13.35
N ALA A 141 -13.38 2.01 -12.44
CA ALA A 141 -13.11 2.42 -11.07
C ALA A 141 -12.12 3.61 -11.00
N LEU A 142 -11.06 3.61 -11.84
CA LEU A 142 -10.10 4.72 -11.96
C LEU A 142 -10.74 6.01 -12.49
N GLN A 143 -11.82 5.90 -13.27
CA GLN A 143 -12.63 7.04 -13.73
C GLN A 143 -13.75 7.41 -12.74
N GLN A 144 -13.81 6.75 -11.58
CA GLN A 144 -14.86 6.88 -10.56
C GLN A 144 -16.26 6.47 -11.03
N ASP A 145 -16.36 5.74 -12.14
CA ASP A 145 -17.61 5.10 -12.57
C ASP A 145 -17.79 3.74 -11.86
N PHE A 146 -18.16 3.82 -10.59
CA PHE A 146 -18.28 2.63 -9.73
C PHE A 146 -19.47 1.73 -10.09
N ASP A 147 -20.47 2.25 -10.81
CA ASP A 147 -21.60 1.44 -11.26
C ASP A 147 -21.19 0.49 -12.39
N GLU A 148 -20.50 0.99 -13.42
CA GLU A 148 -19.96 0.16 -14.48
C GLU A 148 -18.87 -0.78 -13.95
N ALA A 149 -17.98 -0.31 -13.08
CA ALA A 149 -16.99 -1.15 -12.43
C ALA A 149 -17.65 -2.35 -11.74
N ARG A 150 -18.72 -2.12 -10.97
CA ARG A 150 -19.48 -3.17 -10.27
C ARG A 150 -20.13 -4.17 -11.23
N ILE A 151 -20.66 -3.71 -12.38
CA ILE A 151 -21.24 -4.59 -13.39
C ILE A 151 -20.19 -5.57 -13.91
N TRP A 152 -19.00 -5.07 -14.27
CA TRP A 152 -17.92 -5.89 -14.80
C TRP A 152 -17.29 -6.81 -13.76
N ILE A 153 -17.12 -6.36 -12.52
CA ILE A 153 -16.70 -7.22 -11.39
C ILE A 153 -17.68 -8.38 -11.21
N ASN A 154 -19.00 -8.11 -11.22
CA ASN A 154 -20.00 -9.15 -11.03
C ASN A 154 -20.01 -10.14 -12.20
N LYS A 155 -19.83 -9.70 -13.45
CA LYS A 155 -19.67 -10.59 -14.61
C LYS A 155 -18.43 -11.49 -14.45
N ALA A 156 -17.30 -10.92 -14.04
CA ALA A 156 -16.08 -11.68 -13.79
C ALA A 156 -16.29 -12.75 -12.70
N LEU A 157 -16.94 -12.39 -11.59
CA LEU A 157 -17.22 -13.32 -10.48
C LEU A 157 -18.33 -14.36 -10.81
N GLN A 158 -19.19 -14.10 -11.77
CA GLN A 158 -20.11 -15.11 -12.30
C GLN A 158 -19.37 -16.18 -13.11
N GLN A 159 -18.36 -15.79 -13.88
CA GLN A 159 -17.52 -16.72 -14.65
C GLN A 159 -16.53 -17.48 -13.75
N ALA A 160 -15.88 -16.76 -12.84
CA ALA A 160 -14.89 -17.30 -11.93
C ALA A 160 -15.17 -16.81 -10.47
N PRO A 161 -16.01 -17.55 -9.69
CA PRO A 161 -16.45 -17.11 -8.37
C PRO A 161 -15.36 -16.90 -7.33
N LYS A 162 -14.19 -17.48 -7.54
CA LYS A 162 -13.02 -17.32 -6.65
C LYS A 162 -11.92 -16.45 -7.23
N PHE A 163 -12.15 -15.77 -8.37
CA PHE A 163 -11.10 -14.98 -9.01
C PHE A 163 -10.59 -13.87 -8.07
N PHE A 164 -9.32 -14.00 -7.67
CA PHE A 164 -8.69 -13.18 -6.64
C PHE A 164 -8.80 -11.69 -6.92
N ASP A 165 -8.33 -11.26 -8.10
CA ASP A 165 -8.28 -9.84 -8.47
C ASP A 165 -9.66 -9.18 -8.52
N ALA A 166 -10.70 -9.94 -8.92
CA ALA A 166 -12.06 -9.41 -8.93
C ALA A 166 -12.57 -9.11 -7.51
N HIS A 167 -12.23 -9.98 -6.55
CA HIS A 167 -12.58 -9.74 -5.15
C HIS A 167 -11.77 -8.59 -4.55
N VAL A 168 -10.46 -8.54 -4.82
CA VAL A 168 -9.59 -7.45 -4.35
C VAL A 168 -10.07 -6.11 -4.89
N LEU A 169 -10.35 -6.03 -6.20
CA LEU A 169 -10.92 -4.81 -6.81
C LEU A 169 -12.26 -4.42 -6.19
N LYS A 170 -13.12 -5.40 -5.91
CA LYS A 170 -14.42 -5.17 -5.25
C LYS A 170 -14.24 -4.60 -3.85
N GLY A 171 -13.36 -5.19 -3.04
CA GLY A 171 -13.05 -4.72 -1.69
C GLY A 171 -12.49 -3.30 -1.68
N SER A 172 -11.55 -3.02 -2.56
CA SER A 172 -10.95 -1.70 -2.73
C SER A 172 -11.94 -0.65 -3.20
N MET A 173 -12.84 -1.00 -4.12
CA MET A 173 -13.92 -0.12 -4.55
C MET A 173 -14.82 0.27 -3.38
N TYR A 174 -15.22 -0.68 -2.53
CA TYR A 174 -16.01 -0.37 -1.34
C TYR A 174 -15.26 0.49 -0.33
N LYS A 175 -13.95 0.27 -0.16
CA LYS A 175 -13.08 1.10 0.68
C LYS A 175 -13.07 2.56 0.20
N VAL A 176 -12.91 2.78 -1.11
CA VAL A 176 -12.94 4.13 -1.72
C VAL A 176 -14.30 4.79 -1.54
N LEU A 177 -15.40 4.07 -1.80
CA LEU A 177 -16.76 4.59 -1.60
C LEU A 177 -17.04 4.96 -0.14
N SER A 178 -16.57 4.15 0.81
CA SER A 178 -16.69 4.47 2.23
C SER A 178 -15.91 5.74 2.59
N ALA A 179 -14.68 5.87 2.10
CA ALA A 179 -13.84 7.03 2.37
C ALA A 179 -14.41 8.33 1.76
N ALA A 180 -14.97 8.26 0.54
CA ALA A 180 -15.57 9.40 -0.14
C ALA A 180 -16.79 9.98 0.62
N LEU A 181 -17.53 9.11 1.31
CA LEU A 181 -18.72 9.49 2.08
C LEU A 181 -18.40 9.86 3.54
N ASN A 182 -17.18 9.62 3.99
CA ASN A 182 -16.76 9.91 5.36
C ASN A 182 -16.55 11.42 5.53
N GLY A 183 -17.45 12.07 6.26
CA GLY A 183 -17.42 13.52 6.52
C GLY A 183 -18.53 14.30 5.84
N GLU A 184 -19.35 13.69 4.99
CA GLU A 184 -20.55 14.30 4.46
C GLU A 184 -21.72 14.13 5.44
N ASP A 185 -22.40 15.24 5.73
CA ASP A 185 -23.56 15.22 6.61
C ASP A 185 -24.67 14.28 6.08
N GLY A 186 -25.08 13.32 6.91
CA GLY A 186 -26.10 12.32 6.58
C GLY A 186 -25.59 11.05 5.84
N SER A 187 -24.34 11.01 5.39
CA SER A 187 -23.79 9.87 4.65
C SER A 187 -23.08 8.82 5.51
N GLN A 188 -22.94 9.06 6.82
CA GLN A 188 -22.21 8.17 7.74
C GLN A 188 -22.72 6.72 7.72
N LYS A 189 -24.04 6.52 7.65
CA LYS A 189 -24.62 5.17 7.58
C LYS A 189 -24.24 4.44 6.30
N LEU A 190 -24.21 5.14 5.18
CA LEU A 190 -23.84 4.56 3.89
C LEU A 190 -22.34 4.27 3.83
N SER A 191 -21.51 5.18 4.36
CA SER A 191 -20.07 4.97 4.53
C SER A 191 -19.79 3.69 5.34
N GLN A 192 -20.52 3.49 6.46
CA GLN A 192 -20.39 2.28 7.26
C GLN A 192 -20.81 1.01 6.50
N ILE A 193 -21.89 1.04 5.71
CA ILE A 193 -22.32 -0.09 4.88
C ILE A 193 -21.23 -0.48 3.86
N TYR A 194 -20.57 0.49 3.25
CA TYR A 194 -19.46 0.20 2.34
C TYR A 194 -18.22 -0.32 3.07
N MET A 195 -17.92 0.20 4.26
CA MET A 195 -16.84 -0.32 5.11
C MET A 195 -17.07 -1.80 5.46
N ASP A 196 -18.25 -2.13 5.92
CA ASP A 196 -18.65 -3.52 6.25
C ASP A 196 -18.60 -4.41 5.00
N SER A 197 -18.98 -3.88 3.84
CA SER A 197 -18.92 -4.60 2.56
C SER A 197 -17.48 -4.89 2.13
N ALA A 198 -16.55 -3.96 2.35
CA ALA A 198 -15.13 -4.17 2.10
C ALA A 198 -14.57 -5.27 3.02
N ILE A 199 -14.83 -5.18 4.33
CA ILE A 199 -14.40 -6.18 5.32
C ILE A 199 -14.94 -7.56 4.97
N ASN A 200 -16.23 -7.69 4.68
CA ASN A 200 -16.84 -8.97 4.30
C ASN A 200 -16.24 -9.53 3.01
N THR A 201 -15.89 -8.67 2.06
CA THR A 201 -15.24 -9.09 0.81
C THR A 201 -13.86 -9.66 1.09
N TYR A 202 -12.99 -8.93 1.80
CA TYR A 202 -11.65 -9.42 2.15
C TYR A 202 -11.66 -10.62 3.09
N ALA A 203 -12.60 -10.69 4.05
CA ALA A 203 -12.78 -11.86 4.91
C ALA A 203 -13.15 -13.13 4.12
N ARG A 204 -13.91 -12.98 3.02
CA ARG A 204 -14.16 -14.10 2.10
C ARG A 204 -12.92 -14.49 1.31
N VAL A 205 -12.15 -13.51 0.86
CA VAL A 205 -10.89 -13.76 0.13
C VAL A 205 -9.90 -14.49 1.00
N SER A 206 -9.74 -14.13 2.27
CA SER A 206 -8.83 -14.81 3.19
C SER A 206 -9.19 -16.29 3.44
N GLN A 207 -10.46 -16.68 3.22
CA GLN A 207 -10.86 -18.09 3.27
C GLN A 207 -10.48 -18.86 2.00
N TYR A 208 -10.47 -18.19 0.84
CA TYR A 208 -10.08 -18.81 -0.42
C TYR A 208 -8.56 -18.84 -0.61
N TYR A 209 -7.86 -17.88 -0.06
CA TYR A 209 -6.43 -17.59 -0.23
C TYR A 209 -5.79 -17.27 1.13
N PRO A 210 -5.68 -18.30 2.03
CA PRO A 210 -5.19 -18.08 3.40
C PRO A 210 -3.69 -17.79 3.48
N ASP A 211 -2.96 -17.99 2.41
CA ASP A 211 -1.52 -17.78 2.24
C ASP A 211 -1.17 -16.38 1.68
N ARG A 212 -2.16 -15.50 1.53
CA ARG A 212 -1.98 -14.16 0.95
C ARG A 212 -1.93 -13.09 2.05
N PRO A 213 -0.73 -12.65 2.49
CA PRO A 213 -0.56 -11.71 3.61
C PRO A 213 -1.19 -10.35 3.34
N GLU A 214 -1.22 -9.87 2.09
CA GLU A 214 -1.81 -8.60 1.72
C GLU A 214 -3.30 -8.50 2.06
N ILE A 215 -4.03 -9.61 2.06
CA ILE A 215 -5.45 -9.62 2.43
C ILE A 215 -5.64 -9.40 3.93
N TYR A 216 -4.75 -9.96 4.73
CA TYR A 216 -4.77 -9.73 6.18
C TYR A 216 -4.37 -8.30 6.53
N ILE A 217 -3.44 -7.69 5.78
CA ILE A 217 -3.11 -6.28 5.93
C ILE A 217 -4.33 -5.40 5.61
N GLU A 218 -5.03 -5.63 4.51
CA GLU A 218 -6.24 -4.87 4.17
C GLU A 218 -7.33 -5.02 5.24
N LEU A 219 -7.58 -6.22 5.74
CA LEU A 219 -8.51 -6.46 6.85
C LEU A 219 -8.07 -5.74 8.12
N GLY A 220 -6.80 -5.82 8.45
CA GLY A 220 -6.22 -5.14 9.61
C GLY A 220 -6.42 -3.63 9.52
N ILE A 221 -6.12 -3.01 8.39
CA ILE A 221 -6.27 -1.57 8.17
C ILE A 221 -7.75 -1.14 8.32
N LEU A 222 -8.69 -1.86 7.69
CA LEU A 222 -10.12 -1.54 7.78
C LEU A 222 -10.64 -1.63 9.22
N LEU A 223 -10.27 -2.69 9.93
CA LEU A 223 -10.65 -2.88 11.33
C LEU A 223 -10.00 -1.84 12.25
N GLN A 224 -8.76 -1.44 11.98
CA GLN A 224 -8.08 -0.38 12.72
C GLN A 224 -8.79 0.97 12.53
N GLN A 225 -9.22 1.31 11.31
CA GLN A 225 -10.03 2.52 11.04
C GLN A 225 -11.33 2.54 11.82
N MET A 226 -11.93 1.37 12.06
CA MET A 226 -13.11 1.20 12.91
C MET A 226 -12.79 1.16 14.42
N ASN A 227 -11.53 1.39 14.81
CA ASN A 227 -11.06 1.25 16.18
C ASN A 227 -11.35 -0.15 16.78
N ASN A 228 -11.28 -1.20 15.95
CA ASN A 228 -11.56 -2.58 16.34
C ASN A 228 -10.23 -3.31 16.63
N PRO A 229 -10.03 -3.80 17.88
CA PRO A 229 -8.77 -4.45 18.29
C PRO A 229 -8.45 -5.76 17.55
N ARG A 230 -9.43 -6.38 16.87
CA ARG A 230 -9.16 -7.54 16.00
C ARG A 230 -8.22 -7.26 14.83
N CYS A 231 -7.97 -6.00 14.52
CA CYS A 231 -6.95 -5.64 13.53
C CYS A 231 -5.58 -6.27 13.85
N MET A 232 -5.25 -6.40 15.14
CA MET A 232 -3.98 -7.01 15.59
C MET A 232 -3.86 -8.48 15.19
N ASP A 233 -4.97 -9.24 15.20
CA ASP A 233 -4.97 -10.66 14.83
C ASP A 233 -4.67 -10.81 13.33
N HIS A 234 -5.21 -9.91 12.50
CA HIS A 234 -4.96 -9.91 11.07
C HIS A 234 -3.53 -9.45 10.73
N PHE A 235 -3.04 -8.37 11.35
CA PHE A 235 -1.64 -7.96 11.16
C PHE A 235 -0.66 -9.05 11.62
N LEU A 236 -0.98 -9.76 12.71
CA LEU A 236 -0.17 -10.89 13.16
C LEU A 236 -0.15 -12.02 12.12
N SER A 237 -1.32 -12.34 11.51
CA SER A 237 -1.39 -13.33 10.45
C SER A 237 -0.51 -12.95 9.25
N ALA A 238 -0.51 -11.68 8.83
CA ALA A 238 0.37 -11.21 7.76
C ALA A 238 1.86 -11.34 8.12
N VAL A 239 2.25 -10.96 9.36
CA VAL A 239 3.63 -11.12 9.84
C VAL A 239 4.04 -12.60 9.93
N GLN A 240 3.12 -13.50 10.27
CA GLN A 240 3.42 -14.94 10.31
C GLN A 240 3.68 -15.52 8.91
N LEU A 241 2.99 -15.01 7.90
CA LEU A 241 3.21 -15.42 6.50
C LEU A 241 4.50 -14.84 5.94
N GLU A 242 4.85 -13.59 6.27
CA GLU A 242 6.08 -12.93 5.83
C GLU A 242 6.82 -12.29 7.02
N PRO A 243 7.58 -13.07 7.82
CA PRO A 243 8.23 -12.56 9.03
C PRO A 243 9.33 -11.52 8.77
N GLY A 244 9.89 -11.50 7.56
CA GLY A 244 10.90 -10.53 7.13
C GLY A 244 10.32 -9.22 6.60
N ASN A 245 9.01 -9.09 6.44
CA ASN A 245 8.38 -7.90 5.91
C ASN A 245 8.26 -6.83 7.02
N ILE A 246 9.06 -5.77 6.90
CA ILE A 246 9.17 -4.73 7.92
C ILE A 246 7.89 -3.87 8.00
N ASP A 247 7.19 -3.68 6.88
CA ASP A 247 5.96 -2.88 6.84
C ASP A 247 4.81 -3.60 7.56
N TYR A 248 4.76 -4.94 7.45
CA TYR A 248 3.77 -5.73 8.18
C TYR A 248 4.05 -5.73 9.69
N LYS A 249 5.34 -5.82 10.08
CA LYS A 249 5.74 -5.66 11.48
C LYS A 249 5.40 -4.27 12.01
N TYR A 250 5.63 -3.22 11.22
CA TYR A 250 5.26 -1.86 11.61
C TYR A 250 3.76 -1.73 11.85
N ALA A 251 2.91 -2.23 10.94
CA ALA A 251 1.46 -2.21 11.11
C ALA A 251 1.01 -2.91 12.40
N LEU A 252 1.59 -4.07 12.70
CA LEU A 252 1.32 -4.83 13.93
C LEU A 252 1.75 -4.08 15.18
N ALA A 253 2.99 -3.56 15.20
CA ALA A 253 3.54 -2.83 16.35
C ALA A 253 2.75 -1.54 16.62
N TYR A 254 2.40 -0.81 15.58
CA TYR A 254 1.58 0.39 15.66
C TYR A 254 0.18 0.08 16.24
N ALA A 255 -0.46 -1.00 15.77
CA ALA A 255 -1.74 -1.44 16.31
C ALA A 255 -1.62 -1.85 17.80
N TYR A 256 -0.56 -2.55 18.19
CA TYR A 256 -0.32 -2.84 19.61
C TYR A 256 -0.23 -1.57 20.45
N GLY A 257 0.51 -0.55 20.00
CA GLY A 257 0.59 0.75 20.68
C GLY A 257 -0.77 1.47 20.77
N LEU A 258 -1.54 1.46 19.68
CA LEU A 258 -2.87 2.07 19.60
C LEU A 258 -3.84 1.47 20.62
N PHE A 259 -3.79 0.15 20.82
CA PHE A 259 -4.67 -0.59 21.73
C PHE A 259 -4.06 -0.87 23.10
N GLY A 260 -3.04 -0.10 23.52
CA GLY A 260 -2.48 -0.13 24.87
C GLY A 260 -1.66 -1.37 25.21
N LYS A 261 -1.11 -2.04 24.18
CA LYS A 261 -0.20 -3.19 24.36
C LYS A 261 1.26 -2.76 24.13
N GLU A 262 1.71 -1.73 24.84
CA GLU A 262 3.00 -1.06 24.64
C GLU A 262 4.20 -2.02 24.72
N ARG A 263 4.15 -3.01 25.60
CA ARG A 263 5.24 -4.01 25.72
C ARG A 263 5.39 -4.85 24.44
N MET A 264 4.26 -5.24 23.84
CA MET A 264 4.25 -6.00 22.59
C MET A 264 4.71 -5.11 21.42
N ALA A 265 4.24 -3.86 21.37
CA ALA A 265 4.72 -2.88 20.39
C ALA A 265 6.25 -2.71 20.45
N MET A 266 6.80 -2.47 21.66
CA MET A 266 8.23 -2.31 21.88
C MET A 266 9.04 -3.54 21.44
N GLN A 267 8.52 -4.74 21.66
CA GLN A 267 9.18 -5.97 21.22
C GLN A 267 9.27 -6.01 19.68
N VAL A 268 8.16 -5.78 19.00
CA VAL A 268 8.13 -5.82 17.52
C VAL A 268 8.98 -4.71 16.92
N TYR A 269 8.99 -3.49 17.51
CA TYR A 269 9.89 -2.42 17.03
C TYR A 269 11.38 -2.78 17.20
N LYS A 270 11.76 -3.50 18.26
CA LYS A 270 13.14 -4.01 18.41
C LYS A 270 13.48 -5.05 17.34
N GLU A 271 12.57 -5.97 17.06
CA GLU A 271 12.75 -6.93 15.96
C GLU A 271 12.90 -6.23 14.60
N MET A 272 12.19 -5.10 14.39
CA MET A 272 12.35 -4.29 13.17
C MET A 272 13.73 -3.64 13.09
N GLN A 273 14.29 -3.17 14.22
CA GLN A 273 15.66 -2.63 14.26
C GLN A 273 16.72 -3.68 13.94
N GLU A 274 16.47 -4.96 14.28
CA GLU A 274 17.35 -6.07 13.91
C GLU A 274 17.29 -6.37 12.40
N LEU A 275 16.14 -6.17 11.76
CA LEU A 275 15.94 -6.35 10.32
C LEU A 275 16.50 -5.16 9.52
N ASP A 276 16.21 -3.95 9.95
CA ASP A 276 16.67 -2.71 9.35
C ASP A 276 16.94 -1.65 10.43
N SER A 277 18.21 -1.47 10.75
CA SER A 277 18.65 -0.48 11.73
C SER A 277 18.46 0.97 11.28
N LEU A 278 18.14 1.21 10.00
CA LEU A 278 17.90 2.54 9.43
C LEU A 278 16.40 2.89 9.33
N TYR A 279 15.52 2.03 9.81
CA TYR A 279 14.08 2.30 9.80
C TYR A 279 13.71 3.29 10.90
N SER A 280 13.83 4.59 10.61
CA SER A 280 13.70 5.71 11.56
C SER A 280 12.37 5.74 12.30
N GLU A 281 11.27 5.32 11.64
CA GLU A 281 9.92 5.36 12.21
C GLU A 281 9.77 4.43 13.43
N ALA A 282 10.45 3.28 13.44
CA ALA A 282 10.45 2.39 14.61
C ALA A 282 11.04 3.09 15.84
N TYR A 283 12.16 3.80 15.67
CA TYR A 283 12.76 4.61 16.77
C TYR A 283 11.82 5.74 17.21
N CYS A 284 11.14 6.39 16.25
CA CYS A 284 10.18 7.46 16.57
C CYS A 284 9.04 6.94 17.45
N GLN A 285 8.43 5.81 17.08
CA GLN A 285 7.36 5.20 17.85
C GLN A 285 7.83 4.71 19.23
N MET A 286 9.00 4.12 19.32
CA MET A 286 9.61 3.74 20.62
C MET A 286 9.84 4.99 21.50
N GLY A 287 10.34 6.08 20.92
CA GLY A 287 10.48 7.37 21.61
C GLY A 287 9.16 7.89 22.17
N GLN A 288 8.08 7.81 21.39
CA GLN A 288 6.74 8.20 21.84
C GLN A 288 6.23 7.32 22.99
N ILE A 289 6.47 6.02 22.95
CA ILE A 289 6.09 5.08 24.03
C ILE A 289 6.87 5.42 25.29
N TYR A 290 8.19 5.61 25.21
CA TYR A 290 9.00 6.02 26.37
C TYR A 290 8.51 7.33 26.98
N GLN A 291 8.22 8.33 26.13
CA GLN A 291 7.78 9.66 26.59
C GLN A 291 6.37 9.61 27.20
N LYS A 292 5.39 9.04 26.49
CA LYS A 292 3.97 9.21 26.84
C LYS A 292 3.44 8.14 27.79
N LYS A 293 4.04 6.94 27.77
CA LYS A 293 3.53 5.80 28.54
C LYS A 293 4.40 5.45 29.73
N TYR A 294 5.72 5.53 29.57
CA TYR A 294 6.65 5.19 30.66
C TYR A 294 7.17 6.42 31.41
N GLY A 295 7.06 7.62 30.85
CA GLY A 295 7.60 8.84 31.44
C GLY A 295 9.13 8.88 31.43
N GLU A 296 9.77 8.02 30.64
CA GLU A 296 11.22 7.87 30.55
C GLU A 296 11.80 8.85 29.54
N LEU A 297 11.87 10.14 29.93
CA LEU A 297 12.23 11.24 29.03
C LEU A 297 13.65 11.10 28.44
N ASP A 298 14.60 10.54 29.15
CA ASP A 298 15.97 10.36 28.66
C ASP A 298 16.04 9.21 27.64
N SER A 299 15.32 8.12 27.87
CA SER A 299 15.16 7.04 26.91
C SER A 299 14.49 7.54 25.62
N ALA A 300 13.44 8.33 25.76
CA ALA A 300 12.76 8.96 24.61
C ALA A 300 13.70 9.87 23.81
N LEU A 301 14.49 10.73 24.49
CA LEU A 301 15.47 11.59 23.83
C LEU A 301 16.53 10.79 23.06
N ASN A 302 16.96 9.65 23.60
CA ASN A 302 17.91 8.79 22.90
C ASN A 302 17.28 8.24 21.60
N MET A 303 16.04 7.76 21.65
CA MET A 303 15.35 7.28 20.45
C MET A 303 15.20 8.39 19.40
N TYR A 304 14.75 9.59 19.80
CA TYR A 304 14.63 10.70 18.85
C TYR A 304 15.96 11.19 18.28
N ARG A 305 17.08 11.03 19.02
CA ARG A 305 18.41 11.32 18.46
C ARG A 305 18.80 10.32 17.37
N GLU A 306 18.47 9.03 17.55
CA GLU A 306 18.66 8.05 16.49
C GLU A 306 17.81 8.40 15.27
N VAL A 307 16.53 8.79 15.47
CA VAL A 307 15.68 9.24 14.36
C VAL A 307 16.35 10.34 13.54
N VAL A 308 16.80 11.43 14.18
CA VAL A 308 17.39 12.56 13.45
C VAL A 308 18.80 12.30 12.93
N ALA A 309 19.46 11.25 13.40
CA ALA A 309 20.72 10.78 12.84
C ALA A 309 20.49 10.01 11.53
N ILE A 310 19.40 9.23 11.45
CA ILE A 310 18.99 8.47 10.27
C ILE A 310 18.31 9.39 9.26
N ASP A 311 17.31 10.15 9.70
CA ASP A 311 16.55 11.11 8.90
C ASP A 311 16.62 12.52 9.50
N PRO A 312 17.57 13.37 9.05
CA PRO A 312 17.70 14.75 9.49
C PRO A 312 16.52 15.66 9.17
N SER A 313 15.58 15.20 8.35
CA SER A 313 14.36 15.93 7.98
C SER A 313 13.11 15.50 8.78
N HIS A 314 13.27 14.60 9.74
CA HIS A 314 12.16 14.08 10.55
C HIS A 314 11.65 15.12 11.56
N ILE A 315 10.68 15.94 11.14
CA ILE A 315 10.18 17.08 11.92
C ILE A 315 9.60 16.70 13.28
N ASP A 316 8.88 15.55 13.37
CA ASP A 316 8.24 15.09 14.61
C ASP A 316 9.28 14.82 15.72
N ALA A 317 10.42 14.25 15.33
CA ALA A 317 11.48 13.97 16.29
C ALA A 317 12.02 15.27 16.91
N TYR A 318 12.25 16.30 16.11
CA TYR A 318 12.69 17.61 16.63
C TYR A 318 11.63 18.27 17.50
N VAL A 319 10.35 18.21 17.13
CA VAL A 319 9.25 18.75 17.94
C VAL A 319 9.19 18.04 19.28
N ASN A 320 9.22 16.71 19.28
CA ASN A 320 9.16 15.92 20.52
C ASN A 320 10.40 16.12 21.40
N MET A 321 11.60 16.22 20.82
CA MET A 321 12.81 16.60 21.56
C MET A 321 12.66 17.97 22.20
N GLY A 322 12.09 18.94 21.46
CA GLY A 322 11.81 20.29 21.99
C GLY A 322 10.86 20.25 23.18
N VAL A 323 9.77 19.49 23.09
CA VAL A 323 8.81 19.29 24.19
C VAL A 323 9.51 18.72 25.42
N ILE A 324 10.31 17.65 25.26
CA ILE A 324 11.03 17.04 26.39
C ILE A 324 12.04 18.01 27.01
N TYR A 325 12.80 18.76 26.20
CA TYR A 325 13.73 19.75 26.75
C TYR A 325 13.01 20.89 27.48
N ALA A 326 11.83 21.32 27.01
CA ALA A 326 11.00 22.31 27.70
C ALA A 326 10.49 21.78 29.05
N GLU A 327 10.03 20.55 29.11
CA GLU A 327 9.61 19.88 30.34
C GLU A 327 10.75 19.78 31.35
N LYS A 328 11.97 19.47 30.89
CA LYS A 328 13.21 19.46 31.68
C LYS A 328 13.73 20.86 31.99
N LYS A 329 13.02 21.94 31.62
CA LYS A 329 13.44 23.35 31.81
C LYS A 329 14.74 23.71 31.07
N ALA A 330 15.16 22.91 30.10
CA ALA A 330 16.34 23.14 29.26
C ALA A 330 15.97 24.01 28.05
N TYR A 331 15.48 25.23 28.30
CA TYR A 331 14.81 26.08 27.33
C TYR A 331 15.66 26.41 26.09
N THR A 332 16.96 26.63 26.27
CA THR A 332 17.87 26.86 25.12
C THR A 332 17.93 25.64 24.18
N ARG A 333 17.93 24.41 24.71
CA ARG A 333 17.91 23.19 23.91
C ARG A 333 16.54 22.99 23.25
N ALA A 334 15.45 23.33 23.95
CA ALA A 334 14.11 23.30 23.39
C ALA A 334 13.99 24.22 22.17
N LEU A 335 14.45 25.48 22.30
CA LEU A 335 14.44 26.44 21.19
C LEU A 335 15.30 25.98 20.01
N LYS A 336 16.45 25.36 20.27
CA LYS A 336 17.31 24.80 19.21
C LYS A 336 16.57 23.70 18.43
N SER A 337 15.85 22.81 19.14
CA SER A 337 15.08 21.73 18.50
C SER A 337 13.93 22.29 17.68
N TYR A 338 13.14 23.22 18.22
CA TYR A 338 12.05 23.85 17.45
C TYR A 338 12.56 24.66 16.26
N SER A 339 13.69 25.37 16.40
CA SER A 339 14.30 26.09 15.28
C SER A 339 14.72 25.14 14.17
N LYS A 340 15.21 23.96 14.53
CA LYS A 340 15.58 22.92 13.54
C LYS A 340 14.32 22.40 12.83
N ALA A 341 13.25 22.07 13.56
CA ALA A 341 11.97 21.69 12.97
C ALA A 341 11.43 22.73 11.98
N LEU A 342 11.55 24.02 12.32
CA LEU A 342 11.11 25.16 11.49
C LEU A 342 12.00 25.39 10.26
N SER A 343 13.24 24.90 10.26
CA SER A 343 14.17 25.04 9.12
C SER A 343 13.99 23.95 8.06
N ILE A 344 13.20 22.92 8.32
CA ILE A 344 12.92 21.86 7.35
C ILE A 344 11.91 22.39 6.34
N LEU A 345 12.18 22.20 5.05
CA LEU A 345 11.28 22.64 3.99
C LEU A 345 10.21 21.57 3.68
N PRO A 346 9.03 21.96 3.18
CA PRO A 346 7.98 21.00 2.83
C PRO A 346 8.41 19.93 1.82
N GLU A 347 9.30 20.28 0.90
CA GLU A 347 9.88 19.37 -0.09
C GLU A 347 10.86 18.35 0.49
N ASP A 348 11.48 18.69 1.64
CA ASP A 348 12.44 17.81 2.34
C ASP A 348 11.74 16.84 3.31
N ARG A 349 10.41 16.93 3.46
CA ARG A 349 9.67 16.02 4.34
C ARG A 349 9.81 14.59 3.86
N GLY A 350 9.89 13.65 4.79
CA GLY A 350 9.95 12.23 4.47
C GLY A 350 8.78 11.79 3.56
N PRO A 351 8.98 10.81 2.68
CA PRO A 351 8.03 10.41 1.65
C PRO A 351 6.67 9.95 2.19
N PHE A 352 6.63 9.53 3.44
CA PHE A 352 5.43 9.03 4.10
C PHE A 352 4.69 10.08 4.94
N MET A 353 5.25 11.29 5.10
CA MET A 353 4.61 12.35 5.88
C MET A 353 3.67 13.19 5.02
N PRO A 354 2.35 13.22 5.31
CA PRO A 354 1.40 14.10 4.63
C PRO A 354 1.78 15.58 4.83
N LEU A 355 1.57 16.40 3.82
CA LEU A 355 1.84 17.84 3.89
C LEU A 355 1.05 18.54 5.02
N SER A 356 -0.19 18.10 5.26
CA SER A 356 -1.02 18.60 6.36
C SER A 356 -0.39 18.36 7.73
N THR A 357 0.10 17.15 7.97
CA THR A 357 0.80 16.77 9.20
C THR A 357 2.10 17.53 9.35
N PHE A 358 2.85 17.71 8.27
CA PHE A 358 4.06 18.52 8.26
C PHE A 358 3.77 19.97 8.66
N ILE A 359 2.73 20.61 8.10
CA ILE A 359 2.33 21.96 8.42
C ILE A 359 1.86 22.07 9.88
N GLU A 360 1.09 21.09 10.37
CA GLU A 360 0.68 21.02 11.78
C GLU A 360 1.89 21.01 12.72
N ASN A 361 2.89 20.20 12.43
CA ASN A 361 4.10 20.11 13.23
C ASN A 361 4.94 21.39 13.20
N GLN A 362 5.01 22.07 12.04
CA GLN A 362 5.64 23.38 11.97
C GLN A 362 4.90 24.42 12.80
N ASN A 363 3.58 24.42 12.78
CA ASN A 363 2.77 25.33 13.58
C ASN A 363 2.97 25.09 15.09
N LEU A 364 2.96 23.83 15.52
CA LEU A 364 3.27 23.45 16.90
C LEU A 364 4.68 23.91 17.31
N ALA A 365 5.68 23.67 16.46
CA ALA A 365 7.04 24.16 16.74
C ALA A 365 7.11 25.67 16.90
N ARG A 366 6.35 26.42 16.09
CA ARG A 366 6.27 27.90 16.16
C ARG A 366 5.62 28.37 17.45
N GLU A 367 4.50 27.78 17.83
CA GLU A 367 3.77 28.08 19.07
C GLU A 367 4.64 27.80 20.31
N TYR A 368 5.23 26.62 20.39
CA TYR A 368 6.08 26.24 21.50
C TYR A 368 7.36 27.08 21.58
N ALA A 369 7.95 27.44 20.44
CA ALA A 369 9.11 28.32 20.42
C ALA A 369 8.76 29.74 20.96
N ALA A 370 7.58 30.27 20.62
CA ALA A 370 7.11 31.55 21.14
C ALA A 370 6.86 31.51 22.64
N GLU A 371 6.23 30.45 23.14
CA GLU A 371 5.99 30.25 24.57
C GLU A 371 7.30 30.19 25.36
N ILE A 372 8.30 29.43 24.87
CA ILE A 372 9.59 29.30 25.53
C ILE A 372 10.39 30.62 25.54
N LYS A 373 10.33 31.41 24.46
CA LYS A 373 10.96 32.74 24.42
C LYS A 373 10.42 33.67 25.50
N GLY A 374 9.14 33.54 25.85
CA GLY A 374 8.54 34.30 26.96
C GLY A 374 9.00 33.84 28.35
N LYS A 375 9.66 32.69 28.48
CA LYS A 375 10.18 32.11 29.73
C LYS A 375 11.68 32.32 29.91
N LEU A 376 12.39 32.79 28.89
CA LEU A 376 13.81 33.16 28.91
C LEU A 376 13.99 34.64 29.20
#